data_f8507d85555a95bfd83880c8182fff4a
#
_entry.id   f8507d85555a95bfd83880c8182fff4a
#
_cell.length_a   1.000
_cell.length_b   1.000
_cell.length_c   1.000
_cell.angle_alpha   90.00
_cell.angle_beta   90.00
_cell.angle_gamma   90.00
#
_symmetry.space_group_name_H-M   'P 1'
#
loop_
_entity.id
_entity.type
_entity.pdbx_description
1 polymer ?
#
loop_
_entity_poly.entity_id
_entity_poly.type
_entity_poly.pdbx_seq_one_letter_code
_entity_poly.pdbx_strand_id
1 'polypeptide(L)'
;IQAQRVVLTAGAGNETLLSQAGLNQIACQRRPLHQVMVRGMGQPIFMHCIGMNPKPLATITSYTDPEGGYFWYIGGLLAEQGVAQSPGQLIAKAKPELARLLPGADFSQAAWATHAVERAEPGGYGGSRPGSAVAKAHGAVIVGWPTKLALAPVLAEKIMGILNGGHLKPGPHDLSALSALPVPRVARPPWEMVQTWI
;
A
#
# COMPACT_ATOMS: atom_id res chain seq x y z
N ILE A 1 -16.64 -6.92 -22.91
CA ILE A 1 -16.31 -5.49 -23.06
C ILE A 1 -15.25 -5.37 -24.13
N GLN A 2 -15.48 -4.50 -25.11
CA GLN A 2 -14.45 -4.11 -26.09
C GLN A 2 -13.90 -2.75 -25.71
N ALA A 3 -12.58 -2.61 -25.65
CA ALA A 3 -11.91 -1.36 -25.29
C ALA A 3 -10.70 -1.12 -26.21
N GLN A 4 -10.47 0.12 -26.58
CA GLN A 4 -9.29 0.51 -27.37
C GLN A 4 -8.01 0.47 -26.53
N ARG A 5 -8.13 0.70 -25.24
CA ARG A 5 -7.05 0.66 -24.24
C ARG A 5 -7.53 0.01 -22.95
N VAL A 6 -6.65 -0.70 -22.31
CA VAL A 6 -6.86 -1.28 -20.98
C VAL A 6 -5.81 -0.72 -20.03
N VAL A 7 -6.24 -0.18 -18.91
CA VAL A 7 -5.35 0.37 -17.88
C VAL A 7 -5.32 -0.57 -16.68
N LEU A 8 -4.17 -1.11 -16.38
CA LEU A 8 -3.93 -2.03 -15.26
C LEU A 8 -3.30 -1.26 -14.09
N THR A 9 -4.06 -1.05 -13.03
CA THR A 9 -3.60 -0.40 -11.78
C THR A 9 -3.95 -1.26 -10.56
N ALA A 10 -3.95 -2.57 -10.73
CA ALA A 10 -4.41 -3.55 -9.75
C ALA A 10 -3.36 -3.89 -8.67
N GLY A 11 -2.29 -3.10 -8.53
CA GLY A 11 -1.25 -3.37 -7.55
C GLY A 11 -0.64 -4.77 -7.69
N ALA A 12 -0.85 -5.63 -6.71
CA ALA A 12 -0.39 -7.03 -6.74
C ALA A 12 -1.03 -7.85 -7.88
N GLY A 13 -2.24 -7.52 -8.28
CA GLY A 13 -2.96 -8.17 -9.39
C GLY A 13 -2.38 -7.86 -10.77
N ASN A 14 -1.58 -6.79 -10.91
CA ASN A 14 -0.95 -6.45 -12.19
C ASN A 14 -0.15 -7.63 -12.76
N GLU A 15 0.55 -8.37 -11.94
CA GLU A 15 1.38 -9.51 -12.35
C GLU A 15 0.57 -10.58 -13.05
N THR A 16 -0.56 -10.99 -12.46
CA THR A 16 -1.48 -11.96 -13.05
C THR A 16 -2.13 -11.43 -14.33
N LEU A 17 -2.60 -10.17 -14.29
CA LEU A 17 -3.25 -9.54 -15.45
C LEU A 17 -2.29 -9.35 -16.63
N LEU A 18 -1.04 -9.00 -16.36
CA LEU A 18 0.00 -8.92 -17.40
C LEU A 18 0.29 -10.29 -18.01
N SER A 19 0.36 -11.34 -17.19
CA SER A 19 0.54 -12.70 -17.67
C SER A 19 -0.63 -13.15 -18.56
N GLN A 20 -1.86 -12.86 -18.15
CA GLN A 20 -3.06 -13.15 -18.96
C GLN A 20 -3.08 -12.38 -20.28
N ALA A 21 -2.47 -11.18 -20.30
CA ALA A 21 -2.33 -10.38 -21.52
C ALA A 21 -1.12 -10.78 -22.39
N GLY A 22 -0.35 -11.81 -22.02
CA GLY A 22 0.86 -12.24 -22.74
C GLY A 22 2.05 -11.28 -22.58
N LEU A 23 2.05 -10.41 -21.54
CA LEU A 23 3.05 -9.37 -21.32
C LEU A 23 4.03 -9.75 -20.19
N ASN A 24 4.51 -10.98 -20.19
CA ASN A 24 5.41 -11.53 -19.14
C ASN A 24 6.78 -10.82 -19.07
N GLN A 25 7.17 -10.07 -20.10
CA GLN A 25 8.41 -9.29 -20.12
C GLN A 25 8.35 -8.03 -19.22
N ILE A 26 7.15 -7.65 -18.74
CA ILE A 26 7.02 -6.52 -17.84
C ILE A 26 7.32 -6.98 -16.41
N ALA A 27 8.50 -6.68 -15.95
CA ALA A 27 8.94 -7.08 -14.61
C ALA A 27 8.13 -6.39 -13.51
N CYS A 28 7.64 -7.20 -12.57
CA CYS A 28 7.06 -6.78 -11.31
C CYS A 28 7.97 -7.20 -10.16
N GLN A 29 7.91 -6.50 -9.03
CA GLN A 29 8.60 -6.87 -7.80
C GLN A 29 7.68 -6.79 -6.60
N ARG A 30 7.98 -7.61 -5.61
CA ARG A 30 7.33 -7.60 -4.29
C ARG A 30 8.33 -7.08 -3.26
N ARG A 31 7.88 -6.15 -2.43
CA ARG A 31 8.68 -5.63 -1.31
C ARG A 31 7.88 -5.81 -0.03
N PRO A 32 8.14 -6.88 0.72
CA PRO A 32 7.37 -7.20 1.91
C PRO A 32 7.57 -6.16 3.02
N LEU A 33 6.56 -6.05 3.88
CA LEU A 33 6.60 -5.37 5.16
C LEU A 33 5.89 -6.24 6.19
N HIS A 34 6.34 -6.17 7.44
CA HIS A 34 5.63 -6.71 8.58
C HIS A 34 5.38 -5.58 9.55
N GLN A 35 4.18 -5.01 9.47
CA GLN A 35 3.79 -3.81 10.20
C GLN A 35 3.24 -4.16 11.57
N VAL A 36 3.39 -3.24 12.53
CA VAL A 36 2.80 -3.34 13.86
C VAL A 36 1.54 -2.50 13.91
N MET A 37 0.53 -3.01 14.59
CA MET A 37 -0.71 -2.29 14.90
C MET A 37 -0.87 -2.20 16.40
N VAL A 38 -1.26 -1.04 16.88
CA VAL A 38 -1.53 -0.77 18.31
C VAL A 38 -2.93 -0.25 18.44
N ARG A 39 -3.75 -0.87 19.27
CA ARG A 39 -5.13 -0.49 19.58
C ARG A 39 -5.22 0.13 20.97
N GLY A 40 -6.24 0.96 21.21
CA GLY A 40 -6.50 1.56 22.50
C GLY A 40 -5.73 2.85 22.76
N MET A 41 -5.22 3.48 21.71
CA MET A 41 -4.51 4.76 21.83
C MET A 41 -5.49 5.93 22.02
N GLY A 42 -5.22 6.80 23.00
CA GLY A 42 -6.12 7.89 23.39
C GLY A 42 -6.14 9.08 22.42
N GLN A 43 -5.15 9.19 21.52
CA GLN A 43 -5.06 10.32 20.57
C GLN A 43 -4.49 9.88 19.23
N PRO A 44 -4.87 10.54 18.12
CA PRO A 44 -4.31 10.27 16.81
C PRO A 44 -2.92 10.87 16.67
N ILE A 45 -2.03 10.13 16.00
CA ILE A 45 -0.70 10.60 15.62
C ILE A 45 -0.47 10.32 14.14
N PHE A 46 0.09 11.31 13.42
CA PHE A 46 0.53 11.20 12.04
C PHE A 46 1.95 11.72 11.96
N MET A 47 2.94 10.82 11.99
CA MET A 47 4.33 11.26 12.09
C MET A 47 5.33 10.29 11.48
N HIS A 48 6.52 10.83 11.22
CA HIS A 48 7.72 10.08 10.91
C HIS A 48 8.74 10.28 12.05
N CYS A 49 9.10 9.21 12.75
CA CYS A 49 10.18 9.21 13.72
C CYS A 49 11.52 9.14 12.95
N ILE A 50 12.19 10.26 12.82
CA ILE A 50 13.42 10.38 12.05
C ILE A 50 14.62 10.07 12.96
N GLY A 51 15.57 9.29 12.45
CA GLY A 51 16.87 9.05 13.06
C GLY A 51 18.00 9.53 12.14
N MET A 52 19.20 9.01 12.35
CA MET A 52 20.35 9.32 11.49
C MET A 52 20.29 8.62 10.12
N ASN A 53 19.39 7.66 9.94
CA ASN A 53 19.19 6.97 8.67
C ASN A 53 18.28 7.79 7.73
N PRO A 54 18.44 7.66 6.40
CA PRO A 54 17.56 8.30 5.44
C PRO A 54 16.10 7.82 5.53
N LYS A 55 15.88 6.62 6.10
CA LYS A 55 14.56 6.05 6.32
C LYS A 55 14.08 6.35 7.73
N PRO A 56 12.80 6.74 7.93
CA PRO A 56 12.23 6.85 9.26
C PRO A 56 12.36 5.55 10.05
N LEU A 57 12.72 5.64 11.33
CA LEU A 57 12.75 4.50 12.26
C LEU A 57 11.35 3.87 12.38
N ALA A 58 10.35 4.71 12.56
CA ALA A 58 8.95 4.34 12.51
C ALA A 58 8.14 5.41 11.76
N THR A 59 7.08 4.99 11.08
CA THR A 59 6.05 5.87 10.55
C THR A 59 4.74 5.49 11.20
N ILE A 60 3.98 6.46 11.69
CA ILE A 60 2.73 6.20 12.39
C ILE A 60 1.60 6.91 11.67
N THR A 61 0.54 6.17 11.41
CA THR A 61 -0.72 6.68 10.87
C THR A 61 -1.85 6.19 11.77
N SER A 62 -2.75 7.06 12.15
CA SER A 62 -3.86 6.74 13.03
C SER A 62 -5.17 6.57 12.28
N TYR A 63 -5.99 5.67 12.79
CA TYR A 63 -7.34 5.41 12.32
C TYR A 63 -8.27 5.33 13.53
N THR A 64 -9.51 5.81 13.38
CA THR A 64 -10.51 5.76 14.46
C THR A 64 -10.90 4.32 14.75
N ASP A 65 -10.91 3.94 16.02
CA ASP A 65 -11.48 2.68 16.48
C ASP A 65 -12.99 2.90 16.76
N PRO A 66 -13.90 2.13 16.15
CA PRO A 66 -15.33 2.22 16.45
C PRO A 66 -15.68 1.97 17.92
N GLU A 67 -14.85 1.23 18.66
CA GLU A 67 -15.04 0.95 20.09
C GLU A 67 -14.48 2.05 21.01
N GLY A 68 -13.86 3.08 20.42
CA GLY A 68 -13.28 4.23 21.10
C GLY A 68 -11.76 4.28 21.00
N GLY A 69 -11.22 5.51 20.91
CA GLY A 69 -9.80 5.74 20.71
C GLY A 69 -9.34 5.53 19.27
N TYR A 70 -8.09 5.07 19.12
CA TYR A 70 -7.44 4.99 17.82
C TYR A 70 -6.62 3.72 17.66
N PHE A 71 -6.56 3.22 16.42
CA PHE A 71 -5.52 2.32 15.98
C PHE A 71 -4.32 3.14 15.48
N TRP A 72 -3.12 2.78 15.92
CA TRP A 72 -1.89 3.24 15.30
C TRP A 72 -1.34 2.15 14.39
N TYR A 73 -1.14 2.48 13.13
CA TYR A 73 -0.57 1.60 12.12
C TYR A 73 0.86 2.02 11.84
N ILE A 74 1.81 1.13 12.15
CA ILE A 74 3.21 1.46 12.28
C ILE A 74 4.03 0.79 11.18
N GLY A 75 4.70 1.62 10.40
CA GLY A 75 5.60 1.25 9.31
C GLY A 75 7.03 1.70 9.58
N GLY A 76 7.72 2.08 8.50
CA GLY A 76 9.11 2.53 8.54
C GLY A 76 10.11 1.39 8.62
N LEU A 77 11.30 1.68 9.14
CA LEU A 77 12.39 0.71 9.26
C LEU A 77 12.00 -0.47 10.18
N LEU A 78 11.21 -0.20 11.22
CA LEU A 78 10.67 -1.22 12.12
C LEU A 78 9.93 -2.31 11.34
N ALA A 79 9.05 -1.92 10.40
CA ALA A 79 8.29 -2.85 9.58
C ALA A 79 9.15 -3.55 8.50
N GLU A 80 10.14 -2.86 7.94
CA GLU A 80 11.07 -3.48 6.98
C GLU A 80 11.94 -4.55 7.65
N GLN A 81 12.44 -4.28 8.85
CA GLN A 81 13.22 -5.25 9.64
C GLN A 81 12.36 -6.36 10.25
N GLY A 82 11.05 -6.12 10.39
CA GLY A 82 10.10 -7.08 10.91
C GLY A 82 9.80 -8.26 9.99
N VAL A 83 10.13 -8.16 8.69
CA VAL A 83 9.78 -9.18 7.68
C VAL A 83 10.27 -10.59 8.04
N ALA A 84 11.45 -10.70 8.65
CA ALA A 84 12.04 -11.97 9.07
C ALA A 84 11.61 -12.42 10.48
N GLN A 85 10.73 -11.68 11.15
CA GLN A 85 10.34 -11.93 12.54
C GLN A 85 8.94 -12.54 12.63
N SER A 86 8.72 -13.39 13.62
CA SER A 86 7.38 -13.81 13.98
C SER A 86 6.59 -12.63 14.58
N PRO A 87 5.24 -12.68 14.60
CA PRO A 87 4.42 -11.62 15.21
C PRO A 87 4.85 -11.26 16.64
N GLY A 88 5.06 -12.27 17.48
CA GLY A 88 5.49 -12.07 18.88
C GLY A 88 6.86 -11.43 19.00
N GLN A 89 7.84 -11.84 18.18
CA GLN A 89 9.17 -11.23 18.14
C GLN A 89 9.12 -9.77 17.69
N LEU A 90 8.33 -9.47 16.69
CA LEU A 90 8.18 -8.11 16.20
C LEU A 90 7.51 -7.21 17.24
N ILE A 91 6.45 -7.67 17.91
CA ILE A 91 5.79 -6.94 19.00
C ILE A 91 6.75 -6.70 20.16
N ALA A 92 7.48 -7.74 20.58
CA ALA A 92 8.46 -7.63 21.66
C ALA A 92 9.56 -6.60 21.38
N LYS A 93 9.97 -6.49 20.11
CA LYS A 93 10.91 -5.45 19.64
C LYS A 93 10.26 -4.08 19.57
N ALA A 94 9.02 -4.00 19.07
CA ALA A 94 8.33 -2.74 18.84
C ALA A 94 7.99 -1.99 20.14
N LYS A 95 7.58 -2.70 21.20
CA LYS A 95 7.19 -2.11 22.48
C LYS A 95 8.26 -1.18 23.05
N PRO A 96 9.48 -1.61 23.35
CA PRO A 96 10.52 -0.73 23.87
C PRO A 96 10.96 0.36 22.88
N GLU A 97 10.98 0.06 21.58
CA GLU A 97 11.37 1.02 20.57
C GLU A 97 10.36 2.19 20.48
N LEU A 98 9.07 1.90 20.49
CA LEU A 98 8.03 2.91 20.46
C LEU A 98 7.95 3.70 21.77
N ALA A 99 8.13 3.06 22.91
CA ALA A 99 8.23 3.77 24.19
C ALA A 99 9.42 4.76 24.21
N ARG A 100 10.55 4.37 23.61
CA ARG A 100 11.72 5.24 23.45
C ARG A 100 11.47 6.42 22.49
N LEU A 101 10.80 6.15 21.35
CA LEU A 101 10.53 7.18 20.33
C LEU A 101 9.42 8.13 20.75
N LEU A 102 8.50 7.68 21.58
CA LEU A 102 7.29 8.40 21.99
C LEU A 102 7.15 8.39 23.53
N PRO A 103 8.03 9.07 24.27
CA PRO A 103 8.05 8.99 25.75
C PRO A 103 6.79 9.56 26.40
N GLY A 104 5.98 10.34 25.66
CA GLY A 104 4.69 10.86 26.14
C GLY A 104 3.48 9.98 25.80
N ALA A 105 3.66 8.85 25.12
CA ALA A 105 2.57 7.94 24.79
C ALA A 105 2.40 6.89 25.90
N ASP A 106 1.15 6.71 26.33
CA ASP A 106 0.80 5.64 27.27
C ASP A 106 0.40 4.37 26.51
N PHE A 107 1.19 3.32 26.69
CA PHE A 107 0.96 2.01 26.10
C PHE A 107 0.46 0.97 27.12
N SER A 108 0.13 1.40 28.36
CA SER A 108 -0.21 0.48 29.46
C SER A 108 -1.45 -0.38 29.20
N GLN A 109 -2.42 0.19 28.47
CA GLN A 109 -3.66 -0.49 28.07
C GLN A 109 -3.71 -0.85 26.60
N ALA A 110 -2.59 -0.69 25.90
CA ALA A 110 -2.53 -0.94 24.47
C ALA A 110 -2.54 -2.43 24.13
N ALA A 111 -3.38 -2.81 23.19
CA ALA A 111 -3.37 -4.12 22.56
C ALA A 111 -2.56 -4.08 21.25
N TRP A 112 -1.83 -5.15 20.96
CA TRP A 112 -0.85 -5.22 19.88
C TRP A 112 -1.17 -6.34 18.89
N ALA A 113 -0.99 -6.06 17.62
CA ALA A 113 -1.08 -7.05 16.57
C ALA A 113 -0.08 -6.72 15.46
N THR A 114 0.04 -7.58 14.48
CA THR A 114 0.89 -7.36 13.30
C THR A 114 0.13 -7.64 12.02
N HIS A 115 0.59 -7.01 10.93
CA HIS A 115 0.07 -7.22 9.60
C HIS A 115 1.22 -7.34 8.59
N ALA A 116 1.33 -8.51 7.98
CA ALA A 116 2.27 -8.73 6.88
C ALA A 116 1.62 -8.31 5.56
N VAL A 117 2.32 -7.52 4.76
CA VAL A 117 1.85 -7.03 3.47
C VAL A 117 2.97 -7.03 2.44
N GLU A 118 2.64 -7.34 1.20
CA GLU A 118 3.57 -7.22 0.08
C GLU A 118 3.23 -5.98 -0.77
N ARG A 119 4.17 -5.05 -0.83
CA ARG A 119 4.07 -3.91 -1.74
C ARG A 119 4.42 -4.36 -3.14
N ALA A 120 3.46 -4.24 -4.05
CA ALA A 120 3.68 -4.53 -5.47
C ALA A 120 4.18 -3.27 -6.19
N GLU A 121 5.29 -3.39 -6.86
CA GLU A 121 5.98 -2.29 -7.54
C GLU A 121 6.51 -2.76 -8.91
N PRO A 122 6.82 -1.85 -9.85
CA PRO A 122 7.47 -2.25 -11.09
C PRO A 122 8.87 -2.79 -10.80
N GLY A 123 9.26 -3.85 -11.48
CA GLY A 123 10.59 -4.43 -11.39
C GLY A 123 11.65 -3.64 -12.16
N GLY A 124 12.92 -4.08 -12.06
CA GLY A 124 14.04 -3.45 -12.75
C GLY A 124 14.73 -2.31 -11.99
N TYR A 125 14.40 -2.15 -10.71
CA TYR A 125 14.97 -1.10 -9.85
C TYR A 125 15.92 -1.64 -8.76
N GLY A 126 16.53 -2.81 -9.00
CA GLY A 126 17.47 -3.43 -8.07
C GLY A 126 16.91 -3.68 -6.67
N GLY A 127 15.63 -4.05 -6.56
CA GLY A 127 14.93 -4.22 -5.29
C GLY A 127 14.54 -2.91 -4.60
N SER A 128 14.91 -1.77 -5.15
CA SER A 128 14.54 -0.46 -4.63
C SER A 128 13.18 0.00 -5.15
N ARG A 129 12.54 0.92 -4.43
CA ARG A 129 11.32 1.58 -4.89
C ARG A 129 11.67 2.67 -5.89
N PRO A 130 10.94 2.80 -7.03
CA PRO A 130 11.07 3.95 -7.90
C PRO A 130 10.78 5.27 -7.16
N GLY A 131 11.50 6.33 -7.52
CA GLY A 131 11.34 7.66 -6.91
C GLY A 131 10.01 8.35 -7.24
N SER A 132 9.33 7.92 -8.31
CA SER A 132 8.05 8.47 -8.77
C SER A 132 7.09 7.37 -9.18
N ALA A 133 5.84 7.74 -9.48
CA ALA A 133 4.88 6.86 -10.13
C ALA A 133 5.39 6.36 -11.48
N VAL A 134 5.07 5.14 -11.85
CA VAL A 134 5.48 4.52 -13.11
C VAL A 134 4.24 4.11 -13.91
N ALA A 135 4.19 4.55 -15.17
CA ALA A 135 3.23 4.07 -16.16
C ALA A 135 4.00 3.63 -17.41
N LYS A 136 3.64 2.48 -17.96
CA LYS A 136 4.25 1.92 -19.18
C LYS A 136 3.16 1.47 -20.15
N ALA A 137 3.29 1.82 -21.43
CA ALA A 137 2.40 1.36 -22.48
C ALA A 137 3.03 0.19 -23.23
N HIS A 138 2.24 -0.85 -23.49
CA HIS A 138 2.59 -2.01 -24.30
C HIS A 138 1.40 -2.36 -25.20
N GLY A 139 1.43 -1.87 -26.42
CA GLY A 139 0.29 -2.00 -27.35
C GLY A 139 -0.96 -1.34 -26.78
N ALA A 140 -2.03 -2.09 -26.64
CA ALA A 140 -3.30 -1.61 -26.09
C ALA A 140 -3.33 -1.56 -24.54
N VAL A 141 -2.34 -2.13 -23.86
CA VAL A 141 -2.30 -2.22 -22.40
C VAL A 141 -1.40 -1.12 -21.83
N ILE A 142 -1.89 -0.42 -20.83
CA ILE A 142 -1.12 0.51 -20.01
C ILE A 142 -1.09 -0.07 -18.61
N VAL A 143 0.10 -0.28 -18.04
CA VAL A 143 0.25 -0.74 -16.67
C VAL A 143 0.86 0.35 -15.81
N GLY A 144 0.32 0.54 -14.60
CA GLY A 144 0.73 1.60 -13.70
C GLY A 144 0.87 1.19 -12.24
N TRP A 145 1.82 1.86 -11.56
CA TRP A 145 2.06 1.74 -10.12
C TRP A 145 2.30 3.14 -9.53
N PRO A 146 1.52 3.57 -8.54
CA PRO A 146 1.74 4.85 -7.89
C PRO A 146 3.01 4.86 -7.01
N THR A 147 3.51 3.68 -6.60
CA THR A 147 4.66 3.49 -5.70
C THR A 147 4.51 4.08 -4.30
N LYS A 148 3.70 5.12 -4.15
CA LYS A 148 3.18 5.70 -2.90
C LYS A 148 1.75 6.15 -3.15
N LEU A 149 0.89 6.10 -2.14
CA LEU A 149 -0.49 6.59 -2.26
C LEU A 149 -0.53 8.08 -2.69
N ALA A 150 0.34 8.91 -2.12
CA ALA A 150 0.46 10.34 -2.47
C ALA A 150 0.85 10.59 -3.94
N LEU A 151 1.34 9.59 -4.67
CA LEU A 151 1.70 9.69 -6.08
C LEU A 151 0.59 9.17 -7.01
N ALA A 152 -0.59 8.84 -6.50
CA ALA A 152 -1.72 8.42 -7.32
C ALA A 152 -2.14 9.51 -8.34
N PRO A 153 -2.20 10.81 -8.01
CA PRO A 153 -2.45 11.86 -9.00
C PRO A 153 -1.38 11.91 -10.09
N VAL A 154 -0.10 11.78 -9.72
CA VAL A 154 1.01 11.75 -10.69
C VAL A 154 0.91 10.54 -11.62
N LEU A 155 0.45 9.38 -11.11
CA LEU A 155 0.17 8.22 -11.95
C LEU A 155 -0.94 8.50 -12.94
N ALA A 156 -2.04 9.14 -12.50
CA ALA A 156 -3.16 9.50 -13.36
C ALA A 156 -2.71 10.45 -14.48
N GLU A 157 -1.92 11.48 -14.17
CA GLU A 157 -1.36 12.40 -15.18
C GLU A 157 -0.51 11.66 -16.22
N LYS A 158 0.36 10.75 -15.79
CA LYS A 158 1.19 9.93 -16.70
C LYS A 158 0.34 9.05 -17.62
N ILE A 159 -0.71 8.40 -17.08
CA ILE A 159 -1.63 7.58 -17.86
C ILE A 159 -2.40 8.45 -18.86
N MET A 160 -2.92 9.58 -18.41
CA MET A 160 -3.61 10.53 -19.31
C MET A 160 -2.70 11.05 -20.42
N GLY A 161 -1.43 11.35 -20.12
CA GLY A 161 -0.44 11.71 -21.13
C GLY A 161 -0.25 10.63 -22.21
N ILE A 162 -0.21 9.35 -21.80
CA ILE A 162 -0.11 8.23 -22.74
C ILE A 162 -1.39 8.10 -23.59
N LEU A 163 -2.57 8.23 -22.98
CA LEU A 163 -3.86 8.16 -23.66
C LEU A 163 -4.01 9.30 -24.69
N ASN A 164 -3.70 10.52 -24.30
CA ASN A 164 -3.78 11.70 -25.18
C ASN A 164 -2.78 11.63 -26.34
N GLY A 165 -1.56 11.14 -26.11
CA GLY A 165 -0.58 10.90 -27.16
C GLY A 165 -1.02 9.84 -28.18
N GLY A 166 -1.94 8.97 -27.82
CA GLY A 166 -2.58 8.00 -28.71
C GLY A 166 -3.79 8.56 -29.48
N HIS A 167 -4.04 9.87 -29.45
CA HIS A 167 -5.18 10.55 -30.10
C HIS A 167 -6.55 9.97 -29.70
N LEU A 168 -6.66 9.37 -28.51
CA LEU A 168 -7.93 8.89 -27.98
C LEU A 168 -8.78 10.09 -27.55
N LYS A 169 -9.98 10.19 -28.11
CA LYS A 169 -10.96 11.20 -27.69
C LYS A 169 -11.97 10.55 -26.75
N PRO A 170 -12.37 11.23 -25.66
CA PRO A 170 -13.49 10.77 -24.86
C PRO A 170 -14.72 10.60 -25.74
N GLY A 171 -15.35 9.45 -25.64
CA GLY A 171 -16.63 9.16 -26.28
C GLY A 171 -17.81 9.44 -25.33
N PRO A 172 -19.05 9.34 -25.83
CA PRO A 172 -20.22 9.38 -24.96
C PRO A 172 -20.14 8.27 -23.91
N HIS A 173 -20.47 8.59 -22.66
CA HIS A 173 -20.38 7.68 -21.53
C HIS A 173 -21.68 6.87 -21.38
N ASP A 174 -21.76 5.73 -22.01
CA ASP A 174 -22.76 4.72 -21.66
C ASP A 174 -22.12 3.67 -20.73
N LEU A 175 -22.38 3.81 -19.43
CA LEU A 175 -21.91 2.87 -18.41
C LEU A 175 -22.91 1.74 -18.15
N SER A 176 -24.02 1.68 -18.85
CA SER A 176 -25.06 0.66 -18.64
C SER A 176 -24.54 -0.76 -18.81
N ALA A 177 -23.62 -0.97 -19.74
CA ALA A 177 -22.96 -2.25 -19.93
C ALA A 177 -22.13 -2.72 -18.72
N LEU A 178 -21.70 -1.80 -17.84
CA LEU A 178 -20.94 -2.13 -16.64
C LEU A 178 -21.84 -2.60 -15.50
N SER A 179 -23.15 -2.31 -15.53
CA SER A 179 -24.10 -2.71 -14.51
C SER A 179 -24.27 -4.25 -14.41
N ALA A 180 -23.93 -4.98 -15.48
CA ALA A 180 -23.91 -6.45 -15.48
C ALA A 180 -22.67 -7.04 -14.81
N LEU A 181 -21.66 -6.24 -14.47
CA LEU A 181 -20.46 -6.72 -13.78
C LEU A 181 -20.73 -6.83 -12.28
N PRO A 182 -20.17 -7.88 -11.63
CA PRO A 182 -20.29 -7.99 -10.18
C PRO A 182 -19.56 -6.82 -9.51
N VAL A 183 -20.21 -6.25 -8.48
CA VAL A 183 -19.58 -5.24 -7.64
C VAL A 183 -18.49 -5.91 -6.79
N PRO A 184 -17.23 -5.47 -6.89
CA PRO A 184 -16.16 -6.06 -6.11
C PRO A 184 -16.36 -5.77 -4.61
N ARG A 185 -15.95 -6.72 -3.77
CA ARG A 185 -15.94 -6.49 -2.32
C ARG A 185 -14.89 -5.45 -1.97
N VAL A 186 -15.25 -4.50 -1.12
CA VAL A 186 -14.29 -3.57 -0.53
C VAL A 186 -13.40 -4.33 0.46
N ALA A 187 -12.09 -4.13 0.37
CA ALA A 187 -11.14 -4.74 1.30
C ALA A 187 -11.39 -4.21 2.72
N ARG A 188 -11.35 -5.11 3.71
CA ARG A 188 -11.40 -4.71 5.11
C ARG A 188 -10.08 -4.10 5.55
N PRO A 189 -10.10 -3.12 6.46
CA PRO A 189 -8.89 -2.63 7.09
C PRO A 189 -8.14 -3.77 7.83
N PRO A 190 -6.80 -3.71 7.91
CA PRO A 190 -6.02 -4.77 8.56
C PRO A 190 -6.44 -5.05 9.99
N TRP A 191 -6.81 -4.04 10.76
CA TRP A 191 -7.22 -4.18 12.17
C TRP A 191 -8.56 -4.89 12.35
N GLU A 192 -9.43 -4.91 11.35
CA GLU A 192 -10.66 -5.71 11.37
C GLU A 192 -10.41 -7.19 11.02
N MET A 193 -9.25 -7.51 10.45
CA MET A 193 -8.87 -8.87 10.08
C MET A 193 -8.06 -9.58 11.17
N VAL A 194 -7.67 -8.87 12.22
CA VAL A 194 -6.91 -9.42 13.35
C VAL A 194 -7.76 -10.40 14.12
N GLN A 195 -7.29 -11.63 14.27
CA GLN A 195 -7.96 -12.66 15.06
C GLN A 195 -7.66 -12.52 16.56
N THR A 196 -6.47 -12.06 16.91
CA THR A 196 -6.03 -11.96 18.31
C THR A 196 -5.16 -10.73 18.50
N TRP A 197 -5.56 -9.90 19.45
CA TRP A 197 -4.76 -8.81 20.00
C TRP A 197 -4.04 -9.29 21.26
N ILE A 198 -2.77 -8.94 21.44
CA ILE A 198 -1.91 -9.34 22.56
C ILE A 198 -1.69 -8.17 23.50
#